data_39d4e1fc9a3fa72564c4176ebccdb454
#
_entry.id   39d4e1fc9a3fa72564c4176ebccdb454
#
_cell.length_a   1.000
_cell.length_b   1.000
_cell.length_c   1.000
_cell.angle_alpha   90.00
_cell.angle_beta   90.00
_cell.angle_gamma   90.00
#
_symmetry.space_group_name_H-M   'P 1'
#
loop_
_entity.id
_entity.type
_entity.pdbx_description
1 polymer ?
#
loop_
_entity_poly.entity_id
_entity_poly.type
_entity_poly.pdbx_seq_one_letter_code
_entity_poly.pdbx_strand_id
1 'polypeptide(L)'
;PEYLVKITKFSTSVRQALEYSKIIYDMFVRRELVKISEQTMDSAKLSELDTTGQNIIENTEKSLFDLAEKGSFNSNLVKFDAAMKQTIEMASAAYKNEEGIVGVPTGLRDLDDKLGGLHQSDLVIIAGRPSMGKTSLATNIAFNAAHKLQESGKKSSIAFFSLEMSSEQLSTRIISEQARISSNDIRRGRISDEQFDKFLETSKNIADLPLFIDETPAISIAAMSNRARRIKRQHGLDMVVV
;
A
#
# COMPACT_ATOMS: atom_id res chain seq x y z
N PRO A 1 35.53 -47.07 6.09
CA PRO A 1 36.38 -45.88 6.36
C PRO A 1 36.64 -45.06 5.10
N GLU A 2 36.94 -45.69 3.94
CA GLU A 2 37.29 -45.02 2.68
C GLU A 2 36.15 -44.14 2.12
N TYR A 3 34.89 -44.53 2.29
CA TYR A 3 33.73 -43.79 1.86
C TYR A 3 33.56 -42.47 2.63
N LEU A 4 33.76 -42.50 3.94
CA LEU A 4 33.71 -41.29 4.78
C LEU A 4 34.85 -40.32 4.47
N VAL A 5 36.05 -40.84 4.16
CA VAL A 5 37.19 -40.02 3.72
C VAL A 5 36.93 -39.37 2.35
N LYS A 6 36.22 -40.06 1.44
CA LYS A 6 35.79 -39.47 0.17
C LYS A 6 34.79 -38.35 0.39
N ILE A 7 33.80 -38.54 1.25
CA ILE A 7 32.79 -37.49 1.57
C ILE A 7 33.46 -36.25 2.21
N THR A 8 34.39 -36.46 3.16
CA THR A 8 35.10 -35.36 3.79
C THR A 8 36.02 -34.59 2.84
N LYS A 9 36.59 -35.24 1.83
CA LYS A 9 37.36 -34.58 0.77
C LYS A 9 36.50 -33.68 -0.15
N PHE A 10 35.19 -33.96 -0.25
CA PHE A 10 34.24 -33.17 -0.99
C PHE A 10 33.42 -32.21 -0.07
N SER A 11 33.74 -32.19 1.23
CA SER A 11 33.09 -31.22 2.12
C SER A 11 33.50 -29.82 1.70
N THR A 12 32.54 -29.12 1.13
CA THR A 12 32.67 -27.71 0.73
C THR A 12 32.72 -26.82 1.98
N SER A 13 33.52 -25.76 1.92
CA SER A 13 33.47 -24.74 2.98
C SER A 13 32.07 -24.17 3.08
N VAL A 14 31.67 -23.66 4.28
CA VAL A 14 30.35 -22.99 4.50
C VAL A 14 30.13 -21.91 3.45
N ARG A 15 31.18 -21.21 3.03
CA ARG A 15 31.12 -20.18 1.99
C ARG A 15 30.74 -20.73 0.63
N GLN A 16 31.32 -21.87 0.24
CA GLN A 16 30.98 -22.55 -1.01
C GLN A 16 29.56 -23.14 -0.97
N ALA A 17 29.13 -23.68 0.17
CA ALA A 17 27.75 -24.13 0.34
C ALA A 17 26.73 -23.00 0.13
N LEU A 18 27.02 -21.80 0.60
CA LEU A 18 26.19 -20.62 0.36
C LEU A 18 26.17 -20.19 -1.12
N GLU A 19 27.30 -20.30 -1.82
CA GLU A 19 27.36 -20.00 -3.26
C GLU A 19 26.57 -21.02 -4.08
N TYR A 20 26.72 -22.31 -3.77
CA TYR A 20 25.93 -23.35 -4.44
C TYR A 20 24.44 -23.23 -4.16
N SER A 21 24.06 -22.87 -2.95
CA SER A 21 22.64 -22.64 -2.61
C SER A 21 22.02 -21.51 -3.45
N LYS A 22 22.76 -20.43 -3.71
CA LYS A 22 22.33 -19.35 -4.60
C LYS A 22 22.14 -19.82 -6.04
N ILE A 23 23.07 -20.64 -6.54
CA ILE A 23 22.98 -21.19 -7.91
C ILE A 23 21.76 -22.12 -8.03
N ILE A 24 21.57 -23.02 -7.05
CA ILE A 24 20.41 -23.93 -7.02
C ILE A 24 19.12 -23.12 -6.98
N TYR A 25 19.08 -22.08 -6.16
CA TYR A 25 17.93 -21.19 -6.06
C TYR A 25 17.67 -20.43 -7.38
N ASP A 26 18.71 -19.90 -8.03
CA ASP A 26 18.55 -19.23 -9.34
C ASP A 26 17.99 -20.20 -10.39
N MET A 27 18.47 -21.46 -10.40
CA MET A 27 17.93 -22.49 -11.28
C MET A 27 16.48 -22.85 -10.96
N PHE A 28 16.09 -22.86 -9.68
CA PHE A 28 14.70 -23.04 -9.26
C PHE A 28 13.82 -21.90 -9.78
N VAL A 29 14.23 -20.64 -9.56
CA VAL A 29 13.49 -19.46 -10.04
C VAL A 29 13.31 -19.49 -11.56
N ARG A 30 14.35 -19.82 -12.31
CA ARG A 30 14.27 -19.94 -13.78
C ARG A 30 13.26 -21.00 -14.23
N ARG A 31 13.22 -22.16 -13.57
CA ARG A 31 12.24 -23.23 -13.88
C ARG A 31 10.81 -22.77 -13.57
N GLU A 32 10.58 -22.11 -12.44
CA GLU A 32 9.26 -21.58 -12.10
C GLU A 32 8.83 -20.45 -13.07
N LEU A 33 9.75 -19.59 -13.52
CA LEU A 33 9.45 -18.58 -14.53
C LEU A 33 9.04 -19.22 -15.86
N VAL A 34 9.70 -20.29 -16.30
CA VAL A 34 9.31 -21.03 -17.50
C VAL A 34 7.90 -21.58 -17.34
N LYS A 35 7.61 -22.23 -16.21
CA LYS A 35 6.30 -22.79 -15.92
C LYS A 35 5.18 -21.73 -15.92
N ILE A 36 5.41 -20.57 -15.29
CA ILE A 36 4.46 -19.45 -15.28
C ILE A 36 4.23 -18.95 -16.72
N SER A 37 5.31 -18.86 -17.52
CA SER A 37 5.21 -18.40 -18.91
C SER A 37 4.42 -19.38 -19.77
N GLU A 38 4.62 -20.69 -19.62
CA GLU A 38 3.85 -21.73 -20.30
C GLU A 38 2.37 -21.66 -19.91
N GLN A 39 2.06 -21.58 -18.63
CA GLN A 39 0.69 -21.44 -18.15
C GLN A 39 0.01 -20.18 -18.68
N THR A 40 0.71 -19.05 -18.70
CA THR A 40 0.21 -17.79 -19.25
C THR A 40 -0.06 -17.90 -20.75
N MET A 41 0.87 -18.53 -21.47
CA MET A 41 0.73 -18.77 -22.90
C MET A 41 -0.47 -19.68 -23.22
N ASP A 42 -0.64 -20.76 -22.46
CA ASP A 42 -1.75 -21.69 -22.66
C ASP A 42 -3.09 -21.02 -22.35
N SER A 43 -3.18 -20.28 -21.24
CA SER A 43 -4.38 -19.49 -20.91
C SER A 43 -4.71 -18.43 -21.96
N ALA A 44 -3.70 -17.83 -22.58
CA ALA A 44 -3.91 -16.83 -23.64
C ALA A 44 -4.34 -17.43 -24.98
N LYS A 45 -3.99 -18.71 -25.26
CA LYS A 45 -4.40 -19.44 -26.46
C LYS A 45 -5.79 -20.06 -26.34
N LEU A 46 -6.18 -20.46 -25.11
CA LEU A 46 -7.49 -21.03 -24.84
C LEU A 46 -8.52 -19.88 -24.77
N SER A 47 -9.34 -19.77 -25.81
CA SER A 47 -10.46 -18.82 -25.83
C SER A 47 -11.64 -19.40 -25.03
N GLU A 48 -11.50 -19.56 -23.72
CA GLU A 48 -12.62 -19.85 -22.84
C GLU A 48 -13.45 -18.60 -22.64
N LEU A 49 -14.78 -18.71 -22.84
CA LEU A 49 -15.71 -17.58 -22.79
C LEU A 49 -15.71 -16.82 -21.44
N ASP A 50 -15.25 -17.48 -20.38
CA ASP A 50 -15.24 -16.92 -19.03
C ASP A 50 -13.87 -16.32 -18.62
N THR A 51 -12.81 -16.46 -19.43
CA THR A 51 -11.46 -15.99 -19.10
C THR A 51 -11.12 -14.74 -19.88
N THR A 52 -11.21 -13.58 -19.23
CA THR A 52 -10.81 -12.31 -19.86
C THR A 52 -9.28 -12.13 -19.86
N GLY A 53 -8.76 -11.39 -20.83
CA GLY A 53 -7.32 -11.03 -20.86
C GLY A 53 -6.86 -10.36 -19.55
N GLN A 54 -7.74 -9.61 -18.89
CA GLN A 54 -7.46 -8.98 -17.61
C GLN A 54 -7.24 -10.02 -16.50
N ASN A 55 -8.05 -11.08 -16.47
CA ASN A 55 -7.90 -12.20 -15.50
C ASN A 55 -6.57 -12.93 -15.70
N ILE A 56 -6.13 -13.10 -16.95
CA ILE A 56 -4.84 -13.73 -17.25
C ILE A 56 -3.69 -12.87 -16.72
N ILE A 57 -3.74 -11.55 -16.90
CA ILE A 57 -2.76 -10.62 -16.39
C ILE A 57 -2.70 -10.70 -14.85
N GLU A 58 -3.84 -10.61 -14.16
CA GLU A 58 -3.91 -10.65 -12.70
C GLU A 58 -3.36 -11.96 -12.12
N ASN A 59 -3.70 -13.10 -12.74
CA ASN A 59 -3.19 -14.40 -12.31
C ASN A 59 -1.68 -14.55 -12.54
N THR A 60 -1.18 -14.02 -13.66
CA THR A 60 0.25 -14.03 -13.96
C THR A 60 1.03 -13.13 -12.99
N GLU A 61 0.55 -11.92 -12.73
CA GLU A 61 1.13 -11.01 -11.75
C GLU A 61 1.18 -11.64 -10.36
N LYS A 62 0.10 -12.31 -9.93
CA LYS A 62 0.03 -13.02 -8.65
C LYS A 62 1.09 -14.13 -8.59
N SER A 63 1.19 -14.95 -9.63
CA SER A 63 2.16 -16.06 -9.69
C SER A 63 3.61 -15.57 -9.66
N LEU A 64 3.91 -14.48 -10.37
CA LEU A 64 5.24 -13.85 -10.35
C LEU A 64 5.55 -13.24 -8.97
N PHE A 65 4.56 -12.66 -8.32
CA PHE A 65 4.71 -12.12 -6.97
C PHE A 65 4.99 -13.24 -5.95
N ASP A 66 4.20 -14.32 -5.97
CA ASP A 66 4.36 -15.46 -5.07
C ASP A 66 5.75 -16.09 -5.24
N LEU A 67 6.27 -16.14 -6.48
CA LEU A 67 7.63 -16.59 -6.74
C LEU A 67 8.68 -15.65 -6.15
N ALA A 68 8.50 -14.34 -6.29
CA ALA A 68 9.41 -13.33 -5.75
C ALA A 68 9.41 -13.34 -4.20
N GLU A 69 8.25 -13.57 -3.58
CA GLU A 69 8.11 -13.66 -2.13
C GLU A 69 8.78 -14.95 -1.58
N LYS A 70 8.62 -16.09 -2.26
CA LYS A 70 9.32 -17.34 -1.93
C LYS A 70 10.85 -17.21 -2.00
N GLY A 71 11.35 -16.27 -2.80
CA GLY A 71 12.78 -15.98 -2.94
C GLY A 71 13.39 -15.18 -1.82
N SER A 72 12.59 -14.53 -1.07
CA SER A 72 13.01 -13.84 0.14
C SER A 72 13.15 -14.89 1.27
N PHE A 73 14.24 -15.68 1.22
CA PHE A 73 14.69 -16.53 2.34
C PHE A 73 15.15 -15.71 3.56
N ASN A 74 14.63 -14.54 3.75
CA ASN A 74 14.65 -13.92 5.06
C ASN A 74 13.66 -14.71 5.91
N SER A 75 14.20 -15.67 6.67
CA SER A 75 13.46 -16.27 7.76
C SER A 75 12.85 -15.12 8.55
N ASN A 76 11.50 -15.00 8.59
CA ASN A 76 10.79 -14.04 9.43
C ASN A 76 11.08 -14.26 10.94
N LEU A 77 12.00 -15.17 11.26
CA LEU A 77 12.53 -15.42 12.59
C LEU A 77 13.60 -14.36 12.88
N VAL A 78 13.17 -13.29 13.53
CA VAL A 78 14.08 -12.26 14.05
C VAL A 78 14.48 -12.68 15.47
N LYS A 79 15.79 -12.70 15.77
CA LYS A 79 16.25 -12.93 17.13
C LYS A 79 15.77 -11.80 18.04
N PHE A 80 15.42 -12.12 19.27
CA PHE A 80 14.87 -11.16 20.22
C PHE A 80 15.80 -9.95 20.46
N ASP A 81 17.11 -10.15 20.45
CA ASP A 81 18.10 -9.08 20.57
C ASP A 81 18.03 -8.05 19.42
N ALA A 82 17.81 -8.54 18.20
CA ALA A 82 17.63 -7.67 17.02
C ALA A 82 16.27 -6.93 17.06
N ALA A 83 15.20 -7.62 17.49
CA ALA A 83 13.88 -7.00 17.69
C ALA A 83 13.94 -5.94 18.78
N MET A 84 14.65 -6.20 19.89
CA MET A 84 14.82 -5.24 20.98
C MET A 84 15.57 -3.98 20.53
N LYS A 85 16.61 -4.11 19.70
CA LYS A 85 17.32 -2.95 19.14
C LYS A 85 16.39 -2.07 18.31
N GLN A 86 15.59 -2.66 17.43
CA GLN A 86 14.60 -1.93 16.63
C GLN A 86 13.57 -1.23 17.53
N THR A 87 13.11 -1.89 18.60
CA THR A 87 12.17 -1.29 19.56
C THR A 87 12.80 -0.08 20.27
N ILE A 88 14.06 -0.17 20.68
CA ILE A 88 14.79 0.94 21.31
C ILE A 88 14.97 2.11 20.32
N GLU A 89 15.29 1.83 19.06
CA GLU A 89 15.42 2.85 18.02
C GLU A 89 14.07 3.55 17.77
N MET A 90 12.97 2.80 17.68
CA MET A 90 11.62 3.34 17.55
C MET A 90 11.24 4.20 18.77
N ALA A 91 11.47 3.71 19.99
CA ALA A 91 11.19 4.45 21.20
C ALA A 91 12.04 5.74 21.31
N SER A 92 13.31 5.68 20.90
CA SER A 92 14.19 6.85 20.85
C SER A 92 13.74 7.89 19.81
N ALA A 93 13.27 7.43 18.67
CA ALA A 93 12.71 8.31 17.65
C ALA A 93 11.40 8.98 18.13
N ALA A 94 10.54 8.21 18.80
CA ALA A 94 9.31 8.72 19.41
C ALA A 94 9.60 9.74 20.52
N TYR A 95 10.58 9.47 21.36
CA TYR A 95 10.98 10.38 22.45
C TYR A 95 11.54 11.72 21.95
N LYS A 96 12.19 11.72 20.79
CA LYS A 96 12.72 12.93 20.15
C LYS A 96 11.69 13.70 19.34
N ASN A 97 10.54 13.11 19.07
CA ASN A 97 9.47 13.73 18.32
C ASN A 97 8.58 14.54 19.26
N GLU A 98 8.70 15.87 19.22
CA GLU A 98 7.93 16.79 20.06
C GLU A 98 6.40 16.68 19.81
N GLU A 99 5.99 16.24 18.63
CA GLU A 99 4.56 16.07 18.30
C GLU A 99 3.96 14.77 18.88
N GLY A 100 4.78 13.83 19.40
CA GLY A 100 4.31 12.57 20.01
C GLY A 100 3.69 11.57 19.03
N ILE A 101 3.62 11.89 17.74
CA ILE A 101 3.01 11.06 16.69
C ILE A 101 4.12 10.34 15.91
N VAL A 102 4.16 9.02 16.00
CA VAL A 102 5.16 8.17 15.33
C VAL A 102 4.61 7.58 14.04
N GLY A 103 3.31 7.29 14.02
CA GLY A 103 2.60 6.74 12.87
C GLY A 103 2.15 7.82 11.88
N VAL A 104 1.30 7.42 10.93
CA VAL A 104 0.61 8.33 10.02
C VAL A 104 -0.44 9.09 10.82
N PRO A 105 -0.40 10.44 10.87
CA PRO A 105 -1.38 11.21 11.63
C PRO A 105 -2.75 11.13 10.99
N THR A 106 -3.78 11.04 11.81
CA THR A 106 -5.18 11.11 11.37
C THR A 106 -5.63 12.55 11.16
N GLY A 107 -4.92 13.53 11.78
CA GLY A 107 -5.28 14.93 11.83
C GLY A 107 -6.41 15.24 12.82
N LEU A 108 -6.82 14.26 13.62
CA LEU A 108 -7.79 14.38 14.71
C LEU A 108 -7.05 14.27 16.03
N ARG A 109 -6.87 15.40 16.71
CA ARG A 109 -6.04 15.52 17.91
C ARG A 109 -6.28 14.40 18.93
N ASP A 110 -7.53 14.26 19.38
CA ASP A 110 -7.87 13.28 20.43
C ASP A 110 -7.63 11.82 19.98
N LEU A 111 -7.71 11.55 18.68
CA LEU A 111 -7.44 10.25 18.12
C LEU A 111 -5.93 10.01 18.00
N ASP A 112 -5.21 11.01 17.54
CA ASP A 112 -3.76 10.96 17.42
C ASP A 112 -3.08 10.87 18.80
N ASP A 113 -3.58 11.58 19.81
CA ASP A 113 -3.10 11.50 21.19
C ASP A 113 -3.29 10.09 21.80
N LYS A 114 -4.36 9.39 21.40
CA LYS A 114 -4.64 8.04 21.92
C LYS A 114 -3.90 6.95 21.17
N LEU A 115 -3.72 7.11 19.85
CA LEU A 115 -3.13 6.08 18.99
C LEU A 115 -1.63 6.29 18.73
N GLY A 116 -1.11 7.50 18.95
CA GLY A 116 0.25 7.86 18.50
C GLY A 116 0.38 7.94 16.97
N GLY A 117 -0.75 8.10 16.25
CA GLY A 117 -0.88 7.94 14.82
C GLY A 117 -1.19 6.50 14.41
N LEU A 118 -1.37 6.26 13.10
CA LEU A 118 -1.61 4.93 12.53
C LEU A 118 -0.26 4.28 12.21
N HIS A 119 0.04 3.15 12.84
CA HIS A 119 1.33 2.49 12.69
C HIS A 119 1.36 1.54 11.48
N GLN A 120 2.57 1.24 11.02
CA GLN A 120 2.76 0.24 9.96
C GLN A 120 2.26 -1.12 10.40
N SER A 121 1.61 -1.84 9.49
CA SER A 121 0.99 -3.15 9.72
C SER A 121 -0.30 -3.14 10.53
N ASP A 122 -0.78 -1.98 10.97
CA ASP A 122 -2.08 -1.89 11.64
C ASP A 122 -3.24 -2.10 10.67
N LEU A 123 -4.26 -2.78 11.13
CA LEU A 123 -5.58 -2.85 10.52
C LEU A 123 -6.58 -2.11 11.39
N VAL A 124 -7.03 -0.94 10.92
CA VAL A 124 -8.00 -0.11 11.63
C VAL A 124 -9.36 -0.23 10.94
N ILE A 125 -10.38 -0.62 11.71
CA ILE A 125 -11.74 -0.81 11.20
C ILE A 125 -12.64 0.30 11.75
N ILE A 126 -13.24 1.09 10.83
CA ILE A 126 -14.24 2.11 11.15
C ILE A 126 -15.62 1.51 10.89
N ALA A 127 -16.40 1.29 11.94
CA ALA A 127 -17.74 0.73 11.86
C ALA A 127 -18.79 1.73 12.35
N GLY A 128 -19.99 1.65 11.76
CA GLY A 128 -21.14 2.49 12.14
C GLY A 128 -22.33 2.19 11.25
N ARG A 129 -23.51 2.64 11.68
CA ARG A 129 -24.73 2.51 10.87
C ARG A 129 -24.63 3.30 9.56
N PRO A 130 -25.40 2.98 8.52
CA PRO A 130 -25.47 3.81 7.32
C PRO A 130 -25.70 5.28 7.65
N SER A 131 -25.13 6.18 6.87
CA SER A 131 -25.26 7.65 7.00
C SER A 131 -24.66 8.26 8.26
N MET A 132 -23.89 7.52 9.08
CA MET A 132 -23.22 8.03 10.26
C MET A 132 -21.87 8.72 9.99
N GLY A 133 -21.51 8.92 8.73
CA GLY A 133 -20.31 9.67 8.36
C GLY A 133 -19.01 8.87 8.28
N LYS A 134 -19.07 7.53 8.21
CA LYS A 134 -17.87 6.66 8.06
C LYS A 134 -16.95 7.11 6.92
N THR A 135 -17.51 7.26 5.71
CA THR A 135 -16.77 7.70 4.54
C THR A 135 -16.21 9.11 4.70
N SER A 136 -16.97 10.04 5.35
CA SER A 136 -16.47 11.39 5.65
C SER A 136 -15.25 11.34 6.57
N LEU A 137 -15.32 10.55 7.64
CA LEU A 137 -14.20 10.38 8.57
C LEU A 137 -12.98 9.76 7.86
N ALA A 138 -13.18 8.70 7.08
CA ALA A 138 -12.11 8.06 6.34
C ALA A 138 -11.47 8.99 5.30
N THR A 139 -12.29 9.81 4.61
CA THR A 139 -11.82 10.81 3.63
C THR A 139 -10.99 11.89 4.32
N ASN A 140 -11.43 12.39 5.49
CA ASN A 140 -10.70 13.39 6.25
C ASN A 140 -9.37 12.86 6.76
N ILE A 141 -9.34 11.64 7.28
CA ILE A 141 -8.09 10.99 7.70
C ILE A 141 -7.14 10.85 6.50
N ALA A 142 -7.63 10.39 5.35
CA ALA A 142 -6.84 10.25 4.14
C ALA A 142 -6.26 11.58 3.65
N PHE A 143 -7.10 12.64 3.65
CA PHE A 143 -6.68 13.98 3.28
C PHE A 143 -5.63 14.53 4.25
N ASN A 144 -5.88 14.48 5.55
CA ASN A 144 -4.96 15.00 6.56
C ASN A 144 -3.61 14.28 6.51
N ALA A 145 -3.63 12.96 6.35
CA ALA A 145 -2.42 12.15 6.19
C ALA A 145 -1.63 12.55 4.93
N ALA A 146 -2.31 12.73 3.79
CA ALA A 146 -1.67 13.16 2.55
C ALA A 146 -1.09 14.59 2.66
N HIS A 147 -1.82 15.51 3.31
CA HIS A 147 -1.36 16.87 3.56
C HIS A 147 -0.09 16.90 4.43
N LYS A 148 -0.08 16.13 5.51
CA LYS A 148 1.09 16.02 6.38
C LYS A 148 2.30 15.39 5.68
N LEU A 149 2.08 14.42 4.80
CA LEU A 149 3.15 13.86 3.95
C LEU A 149 3.73 14.92 3.02
N GLN A 150 2.90 15.74 2.40
CA GLN A 150 3.34 16.84 1.54
C GLN A 150 4.15 17.88 2.32
N GLU A 151 3.67 18.30 3.50
CA GLU A 151 4.38 19.25 4.38
C GLU A 151 5.75 18.72 4.83
N SER A 152 5.82 17.44 5.17
CA SER A 152 7.08 16.81 5.61
C SER A 152 8.08 16.57 4.49
N GLY A 153 7.68 16.71 3.22
CA GLY A 153 8.49 16.40 2.05
C GLY A 153 8.83 14.90 1.93
N LYS A 154 8.15 14.04 2.67
CA LYS A 154 8.36 12.59 2.63
C LYS A 154 7.84 12.04 1.31
N LYS A 155 8.68 11.29 0.60
CA LYS A 155 8.30 10.62 -0.63
C LYS A 155 7.46 9.38 -0.32
N SER A 156 6.17 9.60 -0.06
CA SER A 156 5.18 8.56 0.18
C SER A 156 3.79 9.05 -0.23
N SER A 157 2.81 8.17 -0.21
CA SER A 157 1.45 8.48 -0.65
C SER A 157 0.40 7.73 0.16
N ILE A 158 -0.85 8.13 -0.04
CA ILE A 158 -2.06 7.49 0.48
C ILE A 158 -2.85 6.93 -0.70
N ALA A 159 -3.35 5.71 -0.62
CA ALA A 159 -4.24 5.11 -1.60
C ALA A 159 -5.65 4.96 -1.02
N PHE A 160 -6.65 5.45 -1.74
CA PHE A 160 -8.06 5.35 -1.37
C PHE A 160 -8.80 4.52 -2.43
N PHE A 161 -9.26 3.33 -2.06
CA PHE A 161 -10.09 2.48 -2.90
C PHE A 161 -11.55 2.72 -2.56
N SER A 162 -12.25 3.45 -3.43
CA SER A 162 -13.66 3.78 -3.24
C SER A 162 -14.54 2.76 -3.95
N LEU A 163 -15.31 2.01 -3.17
CA LEU A 163 -16.22 0.99 -3.70
C LEU A 163 -17.63 1.50 -3.98
N GLU A 164 -18.00 2.65 -3.42
CA GLU A 164 -19.35 3.19 -3.50
C GLU A 164 -19.41 4.57 -4.20
N MET A 165 -18.36 5.36 -4.07
CA MET A 165 -18.35 6.74 -4.55
C MET A 165 -17.36 6.92 -5.71
N SER A 166 -17.69 7.77 -6.68
CA SER A 166 -16.75 8.14 -7.72
C SER A 166 -15.63 9.03 -7.20
N SER A 167 -14.51 9.07 -7.91
CA SER A 167 -13.38 9.97 -7.64
C SER A 167 -13.80 11.44 -7.61
N GLU A 168 -14.72 11.84 -8.50
CA GLU A 168 -15.28 13.18 -8.55
C GLU A 168 -16.07 13.52 -7.28
N GLN A 169 -16.86 12.57 -6.74
CA GLN A 169 -17.63 12.77 -5.53
C GLN A 169 -16.73 12.94 -4.30
N LEU A 170 -15.67 12.11 -4.22
CA LEU A 170 -14.68 12.22 -3.15
C LEU A 170 -13.88 13.51 -3.24
N SER A 171 -13.41 13.89 -4.43
CA SER A 171 -12.71 15.15 -4.65
C SER A 171 -13.58 16.35 -4.34
N THR A 172 -14.84 16.34 -4.78
CA THR A 172 -15.80 17.41 -4.45
C THR A 172 -15.99 17.54 -2.94
N ARG A 173 -16.06 16.42 -2.21
CA ARG A 173 -16.17 16.43 -0.74
C ARG A 173 -14.93 17.05 -0.10
N ILE A 174 -13.74 16.65 -0.51
CA ILE A 174 -12.49 17.20 0.01
C ILE A 174 -12.40 18.71 -0.25
N ILE A 175 -12.62 19.14 -1.49
CA ILE A 175 -12.50 20.54 -1.86
C ILE A 175 -13.57 21.39 -1.12
N SER A 176 -14.81 20.90 -1.05
CA SER A 176 -15.90 21.62 -0.38
C SER A 176 -15.65 21.80 1.10
N GLU A 177 -15.07 20.80 1.77
CA GLU A 177 -14.70 20.88 3.17
C GLU A 177 -13.57 21.90 3.39
N GLN A 178 -12.51 21.83 2.59
CA GLN A 178 -11.38 22.76 2.68
C GLN A 178 -11.79 24.21 2.33
N ALA A 179 -12.64 24.38 1.32
CA ALA A 179 -13.19 25.69 0.95
C ALA A 179 -14.27 26.19 1.91
N ARG A 180 -14.79 25.32 2.80
CA ARG A 180 -15.95 25.58 3.67
C ARG A 180 -17.20 25.99 2.89
N ILE A 181 -17.46 25.29 1.77
CA ILE A 181 -18.62 25.47 0.92
C ILE A 181 -19.41 24.16 0.92
N SER A 182 -20.74 24.27 0.98
CA SER A 182 -21.60 23.09 0.97
C SER A 182 -21.43 22.30 -0.32
N SER A 183 -21.08 21.00 -0.22
CA SER A 183 -20.97 20.10 -1.39
C SER A 183 -22.29 19.96 -2.15
N ASN A 184 -23.43 20.12 -1.46
CA ASN A 184 -24.74 20.09 -2.06
C ASN A 184 -25.00 21.34 -2.92
N ASP A 185 -24.53 22.51 -2.47
CA ASP A 185 -24.68 23.75 -3.22
C ASP A 185 -23.77 23.78 -4.44
N ILE A 186 -22.55 23.25 -4.32
CA ILE A 186 -21.65 23.04 -5.47
C ILE A 186 -22.34 22.16 -6.52
N ARG A 187 -22.87 21.00 -6.12
CA ARG A 187 -23.55 20.08 -7.04
C ARG A 187 -24.79 20.64 -7.69
N ARG A 188 -25.48 21.58 -7.04
CA ARG A 188 -26.68 22.25 -7.57
C ARG A 188 -26.38 23.53 -8.31
N GLY A 189 -25.11 23.95 -8.38
CA GLY A 189 -24.72 25.24 -8.97
C GLY A 189 -25.25 26.44 -8.20
N ARG A 190 -25.50 26.30 -6.88
CA ARG A 190 -26.04 27.35 -6.00
C ARG A 190 -24.94 28.01 -5.17
N ILE A 191 -23.86 28.39 -5.83
CA ILE A 191 -22.71 29.06 -5.24
C ILE A 191 -22.54 30.44 -5.88
N SER A 192 -22.06 31.40 -5.11
CA SER A 192 -21.71 32.73 -5.63
C SER A 192 -20.39 32.68 -6.41
N ASP A 193 -20.14 33.72 -7.20
CA ASP A 193 -18.87 33.86 -7.92
C ASP A 193 -17.67 33.83 -6.97
N GLU A 194 -17.76 34.50 -5.83
CA GLU A 194 -16.75 34.51 -4.78
C GLU A 194 -16.49 33.07 -4.22
N GLN A 195 -17.57 32.31 -4.02
CA GLN A 195 -17.47 30.93 -3.56
C GLN A 195 -16.83 30.04 -4.64
N PHE A 196 -17.15 30.29 -5.91
CA PHE A 196 -16.55 29.54 -7.02
C PHE A 196 -15.05 29.85 -7.17
N ASP A 197 -14.65 31.11 -7.05
CA ASP A 197 -13.24 31.50 -7.06
C ASP A 197 -12.48 30.85 -5.91
N LYS A 198 -13.05 30.85 -4.71
CA LYS A 198 -12.48 30.18 -3.55
C LYS A 198 -12.36 28.65 -3.74
N PHE A 199 -13.36 28.04 -4.37
CA PHE A 199 -13.33 26.61 -4.72
C PHE A 199 -12.18 26.30 -5.69
N LEU A 200 -11.99 27.15 -6.72
CA LEU A 200 -10.88 27.01 -7.68
C LEU A 200 -9.50 27.21 -7.02
N GLU A 201 -9.36 28.21 -6.17
CA GLU A 201 -8.14 28.47 -5.43
C GLU A 201 -7.79 27.27 -4.53
N THR A 202 -8.77 26.80 -3.75
CA THR A 202 -8.60 25.63 -2.89
C THR A 202 -8.19 24.40 -3.70
N SER A 203 -8.83 24.15 -4.83
CA SER A 203 -8.52 23.02 -5.69
C SER A 203 -7.07 23.04 -6.21
N LYS A 204 -6.56 24.23 -6.54
CA LYS A 204 -5.15 24.38 -6.97
C LYS A 204 -4.19 24.10 -5.83
N ASN A 205 -4.51 24.56 -4.61
CA ASN A 205 -3.63 24.38 -3.44
C ASN A 205 -3.50 22.91 -3.01
N ILE A 206 -4.51 22.08 -3.29
CA ILE A 206 -4.51 20.66 -2.92
C ILE A 206 -4.29 19.71 -4.11
N ALA A 207 -4.06 20.25 -5.32
CA ALA A 207 -3.91 19.44 -6.53
C ALA A 207 -2.74 18.45 -6.48
N ASP A 208 -1.65 18.85 -5.80
CA ASP A 208 -0.41 18.08 -5.73
C ASP A 208 -0.32 17.15 -4.52
N LEU A 209 -1.43 16.94 -3.80
CA LEU A 209 -1.45 16.02 -2.67
C LEU A 209 -1.13 14.59 -3.11
N PRO A 210 -0.29 13.86 -2.38
CA PRO A 210 0.05 12.47 -2.69
C PRO A 210 -1.09 11.51 -2.30
N LEU A 211 -2.29 11.74 -2.85
CA LEU A 211 -3.50 10.97 -2.61
C LEU A 211 -3.99 10.35 -3.93
N PHE A 212 -3.94 9.02 -4.02
CA PHE A 212 -4.43 8.26 -5.17
C PHE A 212 -5.82 7.71 -4.88
N ILE A 213 -6.76 7.93 -5.78
CA ILE A 213 -8.14 7.42 -5.67
C ILE A 213 -8.37 6.39 -6.76
N ASP A 214 -8.81 5.21 -6.37
CA ASP A 214 -9.24 4.14 -7.25
C ASP A 214 -10.74 3.91 -7.04
N GLU A 215 -11.54 4.07 -8.08
CA GLU A 215 -13.01 3.94 -8.05
C GLU A 215 -13.51 2.68 -8.75
N THR A 216 -12.64 1.68 -8.92
CA THR A 216 -13.02 0.44 -9.59
C THR A 216 -14.05 -0.30 -8.75
N PRO A 217 -15.30 -0.46 -9.24
CA PRO A 217 -16.34 -1.17 -8.50
C PRO A 217 -15.99 -2.65 -8.39
N ALA A 218 -16.36 -3.26 -7.26
CA ALA A 218 -16.17 -4.70 -7.00
C ALA A 218 -14.73 -5.20 -7.25
N ILE A 219 -13.73 -4.35 -7.01
CA ILE A 219 -12.33 -4.74 -7.14
C ILE A 219 -12.01 -5.94 -6.25
N SER A 220 -11.33 -6.94 -6.80
CA SER A 220 -10.88 -8.08 -6.01
C SER A 220 -9.74 -7.69 -5.06
N ILE A 221 -9.61 -8.41 -3.93
CA ILE A 221 -8.50 -8.19 -2.98
C ILE A 221 -7.14 -8.36 -3.67
N ALA A 222 -7.03 -9.30 -4.60
CA ALA A 222 -5.81 -9.52 -5.36
C ALA A 222 -5.46 -8.31 -6.24
N ALA A 223 -6.43 -7.78 -6.99
CA ALA A 223 -6.25 -6.60 -7.83
C ALA A 223 -5.91 -5.36 -6.99
N MET A 224 -6.62 -5.15 -5.88
CA MET A 224 -6.34 -4.07 -4.93
C MET A 224 -4.91 -4.15 -4.39
N SER A 225 -4.49 -5.33 -3.94
CA SER A 225 -3.15 -5.59 -3.42
C SER A 225 -2.08 -5.30 -4.47
N ASN A 226 -2.29 -5.72 -5.73
CA ASN A 226 -1.36 -5.46 -6.82
C ASN A 226 -1.24 -3.97 -7.14
N ARG A 227 -2.37 -3.24 -7.16
CA ARG A 227 -2.37 -1.78 -7.36
C ARG A 227 -1.67 -1.06 -6.21
N ALA A 228 -1.96 -1.40 -4.96
CA ALA A 228 -1.30 -0.84 -3.80
C ALA A 228 0.22 -1.07 -3.82
N ARG A 229 0.68 -2.28 -4.18
CA ARG A 229 2.09 -2.59 -4.36
C ARG A 229 2.74 -1.80 -5.50
N ARG A 230 2.02 -1.57 -6.60
CA ARG A 230 2.49 -0.74 -7.71
C ARG A 230 2.69 0.71 -7.27
N ILE A 231 1.71 1.29 -6.57
CA ILE A 231 1.82 2.65 -5.99
C ILE A 231 3.02 2.71 -5.03
N LYS A 232 3.15 1.73 -4.14
CA LYS A 232 4.27 1.65 -3.20
C LYS A 232 5.63 1.66 -3.87
N ARG A 233 5.79 0.93 -4.99
CA ARG A 233 7.07 0.90 -5.74
C ARG A 233 7.38 2.21 -6.46
N GLN A 234 6.36 2.90 -6.95
CA GLN A 234 6.54 4.12 -7.77
C GLN A 234 6.63 5.39 -6.92
N HIS A 235 5.80 5.49 -5.89
CA HIS A 235 5.58 6.71 -5.12
C HIS A 235 5.85 6.55 -3.61
N GLY A 236 6.00 5.34 -3.12
CA GLY A 236 5.88 5.03 -1.69
C GLY A 236 4.40 4.92 -1.30
N LEU A 237 4.09 4.24 -0.20
CA LEU A 237 2.72 4.07 0.28
C LEU A 237 2.74 3.86 1.79
N ASP A 238 2.13 4.76 2.52
CA ASP A 238 2.08 4.72 3.98
C ASP A 238 0.72 4.23 4.50
N MET A 239 -0.37 4.49 3.76
CA MET A 239 -1.72 4.09 4.18
C MET A 239 -2.58 3.69 2.98
N VAL A 240 -3.43 2.69 3.20
CA VAL A 240 -4.49 2.27 2.27
C VAL A 240 -5.82 2.42 2.98
N VAL A 241 -6.78 3.07 2.34
CA VAL A 241 -8.18 3.21 2.78
C VAL A 241 -9.07 2.44 1.80
N VAL A 242 -10.04 1.67 2.34
CA VAL A 242 -10.97 0.86 1.54
C VAL A 242 -12.40 1.11 2.01
#